data_56ea3eeefacbdffe3e05ca584de666ce
#
_entry.id   56ea3eeefacbdffe3e05ca584de666ce
#
_cell.length_a   1.000
_cell.length_b   1.000
_cell.length_c   1.000
_cell.angle_alpha   90.00
_cell.angle_beta   90.00
_cell.angle_gamma   90.00
#
_symmetry.space_group_name_H-M   'P 1'
#
loop_
_entity.id
_entity.type
_entity.pdbx_description
1 polymer ?
#
loop_
_entity_poly.entity_id
_entity_poly.type
_entity_poly.pdbx_seq_one_letter_code
_entity_poly.pdbx_strand_id
1 'polypeptide(L)'
;MSQNFSKQRKVGTLLSYALLLGNTIVNLAYVPILLSFIGVAEFGLYRLLGSIIAYFNVLDFGLSATITRFLVKYKTLQDQEKIDKLLTMSLILYVGIGILLSLVGLIFYFCIPYIFGATLEPSMIGSAQHIFLLLLLNLLVLFASKVFDAVIISEERFIFHRSVSLLQILLQPFAIIGMIMIYPSALSVVLVQTIFNVVLVIVKVLYCHNKLGTRLVYRGWDNEIILSMRNLSLSMFVVAIVDQVFWQSNQLLLGMKMGAESVAIYAIASQIYINYMNIALAVSGTLLPKITAMVTNRCSDEEFQSLFLKIGRLQFYLLSLILSGFIVFGHSFLHYWVGDGFDLVYIITLLIIAPFTIDLIQNVGLAIMQARNVYHVRAVVYVLVGTLNVVLAYFWIDAYGIVGGAAATGLSMVLGNGLIMNVYYQRTMKLNIIHFWKEIFRLSLVTIVVTAAGLYIIPYIDLNKSIYILIISMLVYAFIYFGLQRVINFNTYERQLSDSVLVKLRLKKR
;
A
#
# COMPACT_ATOMS: atom_id res chain seq x y z
N MET A 1 -25.23 -2.52 -25.94
CA MET A 1 -23.94 -2.05 -25.36
C MET A 1 -24.00 -1.80 -23.86
N SER A 2 -25.01 -1.14 -23.28
CA SER A 2 -25.11 -0.78 -21.84
C SER A 2 -25.02 -1.96 -20.84
N GLN A 3 -25.64 -3.10 -21.15
CA GLN A 3 -25.62 -4.29 -20.29
C GLN A 3 -24.21 -4.90 -20.15
N ASN A 4 -23.37 -4.81 -21.19
CA ASN A 4 -22.02 -5.35 -21.17
C ASN A 4 -21.09 -4.49 -20.28
N PHE A 5 -21.23 -3.17 -20.31
CA PHE A 5 -20.48 -2.25 -19.45
C PHE A 5 -20.86 -2.40 -17.96
N SER A 6 -22.16 -2.57 -17.65
CA SER A 6 -22.60 -2.84 -16.28
C SER A 6 -22.01 -4.16 -15.73
N LYS A 7 -21.96 -5.22 -16.55
CA LYS A 7 -21.33 -6.50 -16.20
C LYS A 7 -19.82 -6.33 -15.96
N GLN A 8 -19.12 -5.60 -16.85
CA GLN A 8 -17.68 -5.34 -16.73
C GLN A 8 -17.36 -4.62 -15.41
N ARG A 9 -18.13 -3.60 -15.03
CA ARG A 9 -17.95 -2.86 -13.79
C ARG A 9 -18.23 -3.74 -12.55
N LYS A 10 -19.35 -4.46 -12.51
CA LYS A 10 -19.74 -5.33 -11.38
C LYS A 10 -18.73 -6.46 -11.15
N VAL A 11 -18.41 -7.21 -12.20
CA VAL A 11 -17.45 -8.32 -12.11
C VAL A 11 -16.03 -7.79 -11.87
N GLY A 12 -15.65 -6.68 -12.51
CA GLY A 12 -14.37 -6.02 -12.29
C GLY A 12 -14.19 -5.57 -10.84
N THR A 13 -15.24 -5.05 -10.19
CA THR A 13 -15.22 -4.71 -8.76
C THR A 13 -15.05 -5.95 -7.89
N LEU A 14 -15.78 -7.04 -8.16
CA LEU A 14 -15.63 -8.30 -7.43
C LEU A 14 -14.20 -8.86 -7.56
N LEU A 15 -13.65 -8.86 -8.77
CA LEU A 15 -12.26 -9.25 -9.02
C LEU A 15 -11.26 -8.33 -8.32
N SER A 16 -11.55 -7.04 -8.15
CA SER A 16 -10.68 -6.13 -7.39
C SER A 16 -10.63 -6.49 -5.90
N TYR A 17 -11.76 -6.90 -5.30
CA TYR A 17 -11.75 -7.43 -3.92
C TYR A 17 -11.03 -8.77 -3.84
N ALA A 18 -11.23 -9.66 -4.81
CA ALA A 18 -10.49 -10.94 -4.88
C ALA A 18 -8.98 -10.70 -5.01
N LEU A 19 -8.56 -9.72 -5.82
CA LEU A 19 -7.16 -9.29 -5.92
C LEU A 19 -6.61 -8.78 -4.60
N LEU A 20 -7.35 -7.94 -3.88
CA LEU A 20 -6.92 -7.38 -2.60
C LEU A 20 -6.72 -8.50 -1.56
N LEU A 21 -7.71 -9.38 -1.43
CA LEU A 21 -7.63 -10.53 -0.52
C LEU A 21 -6.54 -11.51 -0.93
N GLY A 22 -6.46 -11.85 -2.21
CA GLY A 22 -5.43 -12.74 -2.75
C GLY A 22 -4.02 -12.19 -2.53
N ASN A 23 -3.82 -10.91 -2.79
CA ASN A 23 -2.54 -10.24 -2.57
C ASN A 23 -2.13 -10.27 -1.08
N THR A 24 -3.08 -9.99 -0.18
CA THR A 24 -2.83 -10.05 1.27
C THR A 24 -2.44 -11.47 1.73
N ILE A 25 -3.21 -12.48 1.32
CA ILE A 25 -2.96 -13.88 1.70
C ILE A 25 -1.62 -14.36 1.11
N VAL A 26 -1.40 -14.11 -0.17
CA VAL A 26 -0.17 -14.52 -0.86
C VAL A 26 1.04 -13.84 -0.23
N ASN A 27 1.01 -12.53 0.00
CA ASN A 27 2.14 -11.81 0.61
C ASN A 27 2.44 -12.30 2.03
N LEU A 28 1.43 -12.59 2.84
CA LEU A 28 1.62 -13.15 4.18
C LEU A 28 2.21 -14.58 4.13
N ALA A 29 1.74 -15.43 3.23
CA ALA A 29 2.26 -16.79 3.09
C ALA A 29 3.66 -16.84 2.44
N TYR A 30 3.97 -15.88 1.57
CA TYR A 30 5.17 -15.87 0.75
C TYR A 30 6.43 -15.47 1.54
N VAL A 31 6.31 -14.56 2.51
CA VAL A 31 7.46 -14.09 3.32
C VAL A 31 8.15 -15.22 4.07
N PRO A 32 7.47 -16.06 4.86
CA PRO A 32 8.13 -17.17 5.56
C PRO A 32 8.75 -18.19 4.61
N ILE A 33 8.11 -18.44 3.47
CA ILE A 33 8.65 -19.34 2.45
C ILE A 33 9.97 -18.79 1.89
N LEU A 34 10.01 -17.51 1.53
CA LEU A 34 11.26 -16.90 1.06
C LEU A 34 12.35 -16.97 2.14
N LEU A 35 12.04 -16.60 3.38
CA LEU A 35 13.01 -16.62 4.47
C LEU A 35 13.59 -18.03 4.71
N SER A 36 12.76 -19.08 4.61
CA SER A 36 13.22 -20.46 4.82
C SER A 36 14.11 -20.97 3.70
N PHE A 37 13.92 -20.52 2.45
CA PHE A 37 14.72 -20.99 1.31
C PHE A 37 15.94 -20.12 1.01
N ILE A 38 15.82 -18.80 1.02
CA ILE A 38 16.93 -17.90 0.62
C ILE A 38 17.64 -17.27 1.83
N GLY A 39 17.08 -17.39 3.03
CA GLY A 39 17.64 -16.81 4.25
C GLY A 39 17.38 -15.29 4.40
N VAL A 40 17.76 -14.79 5.58
CA VAL A 40 17.45 -13.40 6.00
C VAL A 40 18.26 -12.39 5.17
N ALA A 41 19.55 -12.64 4.95
CA ALA A 41 20.44 -11.72 4.26
C ALA A 41 20.04 -11.52 2.78
N GLU A 42 19.77 -12.61 2.05
CA GLU A 42 19.31 -12.57 0.65
C GLU A 42 17.92 -11.91 0.54
N PHE A 43 16.99 -12.22 1.46
CA PHE A 43 15.70 -11.56 1.53
C PHE A 43 15.84 -10.05 1.77
N GLY A 44 16.72 -9.67 2.69
CA GLY A 44 17.04 -8.26 2.97
C GLY A 44 17.63 -7.54 1.76
N LEU A 45 18.56 -8.20 1.04
CA LEU A 45 19.14 -7.67 -0.19
C LEU A 45 18.06 -7.43 -1.27
N TYR A 46 17.17 -8.41 -1.48
CA TYR A 46 16.03 -8.27 -2.39
C TYR A 46 15.15 -7.08 -2.02
N ARG A 47 14.83 -6.92 -0.72
CA ARG A 47 13.98 -5.81 -0.23
C ARG A 47 14.68 -4.46 -0.32
N LEU A 48 15.98 -4.39 -0.04
CA LEU A 48 16.80 -3.19 -0.18
C LEU A 48 16.80 -2.69 -1.62
N LEU A 49 17.15 -3.55 -2.57
CA LEU A 49 17.18 -3.19 -3.98
C LEU A 49 15.78 -2.86 -4.53
N GLY A 50 14.76 -3.57 -4.06
CA GLY A 50 13.37 -3.25 -4.34
C GLY A 50 12.96 -1.85 -3.87
N SER A 51 13.45 -1.40 -2.70
CA SER A 51 13.19 -0.06 -2.18
C SER A 51 13.83 1.03 -3.06
N ILE A 52 15.01 0.77 -3.60
CA ILE A 52 15.70 1.69 -4.53
C ILE A 52 14.92 1.81 -5.85
N ILE A 53 14.49 0.68 -6.40
CA ILE A 53 13.67 0.66 -7.62
C ILE A 53 12.32 1.36 -7.41
N ALA A 54 11.78 1.33 -6.19
CA ALA A 54 10.55 2.06 -5.86
C ALA A 54 10.72 3.58 -6.02
N TYR A 55 11.89 4.15 -5.71
CA TYR A 55 12.19 5.55 -6.04
C TYR A 55 12.19 5.81 -7.55
N PHE A 56 12.69 4.89 -8.34
CA PHE A 56 12.71 5.03 -9.81
C PHE A 56 11.29 4.97 -10.41
N ASN A 57 10.34 4.29 -9.76
CA ASN A 57 8.94 4.30 -10.18
C ASN A 57 8.30 5.70 -10.17
N VAL A 58 8.83 6.63 -9.37
CA VAL A 58 8.35 8.02 -9.33
C VAL A 58 8.52 8.72 -10.69
N LEU A 59 9.51 8.30 -11.47
CA LEU A 59 9.75 8.83 -12.83
C LEU A 59 8.65 8.47 -13.84
N ASP A 60 7.59 7.78 -13.42
CA ASP A 60 6.32 7.73 -14.17
C ASP A 60 5.65 9.10 -14.31
N PHE A 61 6.00 10.07 -13.46
CA PHE A 61 5.43 11.42 -13.44
C PHE A 61 3.88 11.45 -13.41
N GLY A 62 3.23 10.37 -12.96
CA GLY A 62 1.77 10.24 -13.01
C GLY A 62 1.18 10.18 -14.43
N LEU A 63 2.04 9.91 -15.43
CA LEU A 63 1.63 9.84 -16.83
C LEU A 63 0.55 8.77 -17.07
N SER A 64 0.66 7.62 -16.42
CA SER A 64 -0.30 6.52 -16.61
C SER A 64 -1.76 6.95 -16.32
N ALA A 65 -2.01 7.63 -15.21
CA ALA A 65 -3.33 8.15 -14.86
C ALA A 65 -3.76 9.28 -15.80
N THR A 66 -2.81 10.15 -16.18
CA THR A 66 -3.05 11.27 -17.09
C THR A 66 -3.43 10.76 -18.48
N ILE A 67 -2.69 9.81 -19.04
CA ILE A 67 -2.97 9.19 -20.35
C ILE A 67 -4.37 8.56 -20.34
N THR A 68 -4.70 7.79 -19.29
CA THR A 68 -6.04 7.18 -19.17
C THR A 68 -7.14 8.24 -19.22
N ARG A 69 -7.00 9.35 -18.49
CA ARG A 69 -7.97 10.44 -18.46
C ARG A 69 -8.15 11.09 -19.83
N PHE A 70 -7.04 11.39 -20.53
CA PHE A 70 -7.11 12.01 -21.86
C PHE A 70 -7.60 11.04 -22.92
N LEU A 71 -7.29 9.75 -22.85
CA LEU A 71 -7.87 8.74 -23.73
C LEU A 71 -9.39 8.69 -23.59
N VAL A 72 -9.92 8.64 -22.37
CA VAL A 72 -11.38 8.67 -22.16
C VAL A 72 -11.99 9.94 -22.73
N LYS A 73 -11.34 11.11 -22.50
CA LYS A 73 -11.81 12.40 -23.05
C LYS A 73 -11.89 12.37 -24.57
N TYR A 74 -10.82 11.98 -25.27
CA TYR A 74 -10.79 12.00 -26.74
C TYR A 74 -11.68 10.92 -27.35
N LYS A 75 -11.85 9.77 -26.70
CA LYS A 75 -12.84 8.76 -27.10
C LYS A 75 -14.27 9.28 -27.00
N THR A 76 -14.60 10.00 -25.92
CA THR A 76 -15.93 10.62 -25.75
C THR A 76 -16.20 11.66 -26.82
N LEU A 77 -15.16 12.39 -27.27
CA LEU A 77 -15.23 13.36 -28.37
C LEU A 77 -15.15 12.72 -29.75
N GLN A 78 -14.94 11.40 -29.86
CA GLN A 78 -14.74 10.64 -31.08
C GLN A 78 -13.58 11.17 -31.96
N ASP A 79 -12.57 11.77 -31.35
CA ASP A 79 -11.40 12.38 -31.99
C ASP A 79 -10.29 11.33 -32.12
N GLN A 80 -10.36 10.53 -33.22
CA GLN A 80 -9.39 9.46 -33.47
C GLN A 80 -7.99 10.00 -33.73
N GLU A 81 -7.85 11.18 -34.31
CA GLU A 81 -6.54 11.79 -34.58
C GLU A 81 -5.81 12.09 -33.28
N LYS A 82 -6.50 12.69 -32.27
CA LYS A 82 -5.93 12.97 -30.96
C LYS A 82 -5.65 11.69 -30.15
N ILE A 83 -6.45 10.63 -30.34
CA ILE A 83 -6.17 9.34 -29.72
C ILE A 83 -4.86 8.77 -30.26
N ASP A 84 -4.67 8.74 -31.59
CA ASP A 84 -3.48 8.21 -32.25
C ASP A 84 -2.24 9.02 -31.81
N LYS A 85 -2.33 10.36 -31.81
CA LYS A 85 -1.27 11.26 -31.33
C LYS A 85 -0.92 10.97 -29.86
N LEU A 86 -1.93 10.94 -28.98
CA LEU A 86 -1.74 10.71 -27.54
C LEU A 86 -1.03 9.39 -27.27
N LEU A 87 -1.44 8.28 -27.90
CA LEU A 87 -0.84 6.96 -27.70
C LEU A 87 0.61 6.94 -28.16
N THR A 88 0.89 7.45 -29.35
CA THR A 88 2.26 7.44 -29.89
C THR A 88 3.18 8.37 -29.09
N MET A 89 2.73 9.57 -28.76
CA MET A 89 3.49 10.51 -27.92
C MET A 89 3.74 9.94 -26.52
N SER A 90 2.75 9.28 -25.91
CA SER A 90 2.92 8.62 -24.61
C SER A 90 3.97 7.50 -24.67
N LEU A 91 4.00 6.73 -25.75
CA LEU A 91 5.03 5.70 -25.93
C LEU A 91 6.42 6.33 -26.08
N ILE A 92 6.56 7.40 -26.88
CA ILE A 92 7.82 8.13 -27.04
C ILE A 92 8.29 8.70 -25.69
N LEU A 93 7.38 9.27 -24.89
CA LEU A 93 7.71 9.77 -23.55
C LEU A 93 8.21 8.64 -22.64
N TYR A 94 7.54 7.47 -22.63
CA TYR A 94 8.02 6.34 -21.84
C TYR A 94 9.34 5.75 -22.33
N VAL A 95 9.62 5.78 -23.63
CA VAL A 95 10.94 5.42 -24.17
C VAL A 95 12.00 6.42 -23.69
N GLY A 96 11.69 7.72 -23.74
CA GLY A 96 12.59 8.77 -23.23
C GLY A 96 12.86 8.62 -21.72
N ILE A 97 11.81 8.36 -20.93
CA ILE A 97 11.95 8.06 -19.49
C ILE A 97 12.79 6.78 -19.30
N GLY A 98 12.55 5.76 -20.12
CA GLY A 98 13.32 4.51 -20.08
C GLY A 98 14.80 4.71 -20.34
N ILE A 99 15.16 5.56 -21.30
CA ILE A 99 16.58 5.94 -21.56
C ILE A 99 17.16 6.67 -20.35
N LEU A 100 16.44 7.65 -19.78
CA LEU A 100 16.86 8.35 -18.58
C LEU A 100 17.06 7.40 -17.40
N LEU A 101 16.10 6.51 -17.17
CA LEU A 101 16.16 5.46 -16.14
C LEU A 101 17.36 4.53 -16.35
N SER A 102 17.65 4.16 -17.60
CA SER A 102 18.79 3.29 -17.91
C SER A 102 20.11 4.00 -17.59
N LEU A 103 20.24 5.29 -17.91
CA LEU A 103 21.42 6.08 -17.61
C LEU A 103 21.62 6.26 -16.09
N VAL A 104 20.57 6.69 -15.38
CA VAL A 104 20.62 6.85 -13.91
C VAL A 104 20.86 5.50 -13.23
N GLY A 105 20.20 4.44 -13.70
CA GLY A 105 20.37 3.09 -13.20
C GLY A 105 21.79 2.55 -13.42
N LEU A 106 22.40 2.84 -14.58
CA LEU A 106 23.79 2.45 -14.85
C LEU A 106 24.75 3.17 -13.91
N ILE A 107 24.56 4.48 -13.68
CA ILE A 107 25.34 5.21 -12.68
C ILE A 107 25.17 4.55 -11.30
N PHE A 108 23.96 4.27 -10.89
CA PHE A 108 23.69 3.65 -9.60
C PHE A 108 24.31 2.25 -9.48
N TYR A 109 24.31 1.46 -10.55
CA TYR A 109 24.98 0.15 -10.61
C TYR A 109 26.46 0.25 -10.23
N PHE A 110 27.19 1.24 -10.76
CA PHE A 110 28.59 1.46 -10.40
C PHE A 110 28.75 2.05 -8.99
N CYS A 111 27.72 2.72 -8.46
CA CYS A 111 27.75 3.28 -7.12
C CYS A 111 27.42 2.24 -6.02
N ILE A 112 26.83 1.09 -6.35
CA ILE A 112 26.45 0.05 -5.36
C ILE A 112 27.62 -0.33 -4.44
N PRO A 113 28.83 -0.65 -4.95
CA PRO A 113 29.97 -0.99 -4.10
C PRO A 113 30.40 0.15 -3.17
N TYR A 114 30.26 1.40 -3.59
CA TYR A 114 30.66 2.57 -2.79
C TYR A 114 29.62 2.89 -1.72
N ILE A 115 28.32 2.68 -2.01
CA ILE A 115 27.23 3.01 -1.10
C ILE A 115 27.06 1.92 -0.03
N PHE A 116 27.17 0.66 -0.42
CA PHE A 116 26.86 -0.49 0.46
C PHE A 116 28.08 -1.35 0.78
N GLY A 117 29.27 -1.04 0.24
CA GLY A 117 30.47 -1.85 0.43
C GLY A 117 30.98 -1.95 1.87
N ALA A 118 30.57 -1.00 2.74
CA ALA A 118 30.89 -1.06 4.17
C ALA A 118 29.91 -1.93 4.98
N THR A 119 28.72 -2.23 4.43
CA THR A 119 27.62 -2.86 5.17
C THR A 119 27.16 -4.20 4.58
N LEU A 120 27.46 -4.44 3.29
CA LEU A 120 27.21 -5.72 2.65
C LEU A 120 28.50 -6.56 2.61
N GLU A 121 28.37 -7.86 2.74
CA GLU A 121 29.49 -8.76 2.51
C GLU A 121 30.01 -8.66 1.07
N PRO A 122 31.34 -8.76 0.85
CA PRO A 122 31.91 -8.66 -0.50
C PRO A 122 31.30 -9.63 -1.51
N SER A 123 30.91 -10.83 -1.07
CA SER A 123 30.20 -11.85 -1.84
C SER A 123 28.82 -11.40 -2.33
N MET A 124 28.14 -10.53 -1.58
CA MET A 124 26.79 -10.05 -1.87
C MET A 124 26.80 -8.86 -2.84
N ILE A 125 27.91 -8.11 -2.98
CA ILE A 125 27.96 -6.93 -3.83
C ILE A 125 27.70 -7.29 -5.30
N GLY A 126 28.34 -8.36 -5.80
CA GLY A 126 28.10 -8.85 -7.17
C GLY A 126 26.64 -9.30 -7.37
N SER A 127 26.09 -10.02 -6.40
CA SER A 127 24.66 -10.40 -6.42
C SER A 127 23.75 -9.19 -6.42
N ALA A 128 24.05 -8.17 -5.60
CA ALA A 128 23.31 -6.90 -5.55
C ALA A 128 23.29 -6.20 -6.93
N GLN A 129 24.42 -6.14 -7.60
CA GLN A 129 24.53 -5.55 -8.93
C GLN A 129 23.68 -6.31 -9.97
N HIS A 130 23.73 -7.64 -10.00
CA HIS A 130 22.92 -8.45 -10.93
C HIS A 130 21.42 -8.33 -10.64
N ILE A 131 21.01 -8.41 -9.36
CA ILE A 131 19.62 -8.24 -8.95
C ILE A 131 19.12 -6.84 -9.33
N PHE A 132 19.93 -5.81 -9.09
CA PHE A 132 19.57 -4.43 -9.45
C PHE A 132 19.34 -4.27 -10.95
N LEU A 133 20.22 -4.83 -11.81
CA LEU A 133 20.04 -4.77 -13.27
C LEU A 133 18.75 -5.48 -13.72
N LEU A 134 18.43 -6.64 -13.16
CA LEU A 134 17.18 -7.33 -13.46
C LEU A 134 15.96 -6.55 -13.00
N LEU A 135 16.01 -5.94 -11.81
CA LEU A 135 14.93 -5.09 -11.32
C LEU A 135 14.76 -3.83 -12.17
N LEU A 136 15.87 -3.25 -12.64
CA LEU A 136 15.84 -2.11 -13.57
C LEU A 136 15.21 -2.52 -14.91
N LEU A 137 15.63 -3.65 -15.48
CA LEU A 137 15.02 -4.20 -16.70
C LEU A 137 13.52 -4.44 -16.51
N ASN A 138 13.15 -5.01 -15.37
CA ASN A 138 11.75 -5.22 -15.01
C ASN A 138 10.95 -3.91 -14.99
N LEU A 139 11.50 -2.85 -14.40
CA LEU A 139 10.89 -1.53 -14.38
C LEU A 139 10.71 -0.94 -15.77
N LEU A 140 11.72 -1.06 -16.64
CA LEU A 140 11.67 -0.60 -18.04
C LEU A 140 10.56 -1.30 -18.83
N VAL A 141 10.45 -2.63 -18.67
CA VAL A 141 9.38 -3.43 -19.31
C VAL A 141 8.00 -2.99 -18.81
N LEU A 142 7.85 -2.78 -17.50
CA LEU A 142 6.58 -2.33 -16.91
C LEU A 142 6.21 -0.92 -17.39
N PHE A 143 7.16 0.00 -17.55
CA PHE A 143 6.88 1.36 -18.04
C PHE A 143 6.34 1.33 -19.47
N ALA A 144 6.93 0.53 -20.35
CA ALA A 144 6.39 0.35 -21.70
C ALA A 144 4.95 -0.19 -21.69
N SER A 145 4.58 -1.01 -20.70
CA SER A 145 3.22 -1.58 -20.60
C SER A 145 2.15 -0.58 -20.17
N LYS A 146 2.51 0.52 -19.51
CA LYS A 146 1.54 1.47 -18.93
C LYS A 146 0.63 2.13 -19.97
N VAL A 147 1.12 2.32 -21.18
CA VAL A 147 0.29 2.82 -22.31
C VAL A 147 -0.84 1.84 -22.62
N PHE A 148 -0.53 0.54 -22.65
CA PHE A 148 -1.52 -0.51 -22.92
C PHE A 148 -2.49 -0.69 -21.77
N ASP A 149 -2.05 -0.55 -20.53
CA ASP A 149 -2.94 -0.53 -19.35
C ASP A 149 -3.93 0.64 -19.43
N ALA A 150 -3.46 1.83 -19.83
CA ALA A 150 -4.32 2.99 -20.04
C ALA A 150 -5.38 2.75 -21.12
N VAL A 151 -5.01 2.09 -22.24
CA VAL A 151 -5.96 1.67 -23.29
C VAL A 151 -7.00 0.70 -22.75
N ILE A 152 -6.58 -0.37 -22.07
CA ILE A 152 -7.48 -1.40 -21.51
C ILE A 152 -8.48 -0.79 -20.52
N ILE A 153 -8.01 0.11 -19.64
CA ILE A 153 -8.84 0.81 -18.64
C ILE A 153 -9.80 1.78 -19.34
N SER A 154 -9.35 2.53 -20.35
CA SER A 154 -10.19 3.48 -21.09
C SER A 154 -11.29 2.79 -21.91
N GLU A 155 -11.12 1.53 -22.28
CA GLU A 155 -12.12 0.66 -22.91
C GLU A 155 -13.03 -0.07 -21.90
N GLU A 156 -12.90 0.26 -20.62
CA GLU A 156 -13.65 -0.40 -19.52
C GLU A 156 -13.50 -1.94 -19.50
N ARG A 157 -12.37 -2.48 -19.98
CA ARG A 157 -12.11 -3.93 -19.99
C ARG A 157 -11.59 -4.42 -18.63
N PHE A 158 -12.31 -4.09 -17.58
CA PHE A 158 -11.91 -4.36 -16.19
C PHE A 158 -11.78 -5.85 -15.90
N ILE A 159 -12.63 -6.71 -16.47
CA ILE A 159 -12.54 -8.15 -16.26
C ILE A 159 -11.19 -8.67 -16.76
N PHE A 160 -10.80 -8.34 -18.01
CA PHE A 160 -9.50 -8.78 -18.55
C PHE A 160 -8.34 -8.26 -17.68
N HIS A 161 -8.33 -6.95 -17.40
CA HIS A 161 -7.24 -6.33 -16.62
C HIS A 161 -7.07 -6.97 -15.25
N ARG A 162 -8.18 -7.18 -14.50
CA ARG A 162 -8.15 -7.77 -13.17
C ARG A 162 -7.87 -9.27 -13.18
N SER A 163 -8.38 -10.01 -14.18
CA SER A 163 -8.10 -11.45 -14.29
C SER A 163 -6.63 -11.72 -14.58
N VAL A 164 -5.99 -10.95 -15.46
CA VAL A 164 -4.56 -11.08 -15.76
C VAL A 164 -3.73 -10.79 -14.50
N SER A 165 -4.07 -9.75 -13.72
CA SER A 165 -3.41 -9.45 -12.46
C SER A 165 -3.63 -10.55 -11.41
N LEU A 166 -4.84 -11.13 -11.35
CA LEU A 166 -5.15 -12.21 -10.41
C LEU A 166 -4.37 -13.48 -10.74
N LEU A 167 -4.29 -13.84 -12.03
CA LEU A 167 -3.46 -14.97 -12.47
C LEU A 167 -2.00 -14.77 -12.10
N GLN A 168 -1.46 -13.56 -12.26
CA GLN A 168 -0.09 -13.26 -11.84
C GLN A 168 0.09 -13.50 -10.34
N ILE A 169 -0.75 -12.90 -9.50
CA ILE A 169 -0.64 -13.02 -8.04
C ILE A 169 -0.73 -14.48 -7.59
N LEU A 170 -1.51 -15.30 -8.27
CA LEU A 170 -1.67 -16.70 -7.91
C LEU A 170 -0.53 -17.58 -8.46
N LEU A 171 -0.13 -17.40 -9.73
CA LEU A 171 0.84 -18.32 -10.37
C LEU A 171 2.31 -17.97 -10.09
N GLN A 172 2.62 -16.66 -10.01
CA GLN A 172 4.01 -16.22 -9.82
C GLN A 172 4.67 -16.76 -8.55
N PRO A 173 4.02 -16.81 -7.36
CA PRO A 173 4.63 -17.40 -6.16
C PRO A 173 5.00 -18.87 -6.32
N PHE A 174 4.15 -19.66 -6.98
CA PHE A 174 4.47 -21.07 -7.22
C PHE A 174 5.69 -21.24 -8.15
N ALA A 175 5.77 -20.41 -9.19
CA ALA A 175 6.93 -20.44 -10.08
C ALA A 175 8.22 -20.00 -9.36
N ILE A 176 8.13 -18.99 -8.47
CA ILE A 176 9.26 -18.56 -7.65
C ILE A 176 9.67 -19.67 -6.69
N ILE A 177 8.72 -20.31 -5.99
CA ILE A 177 9.01 -21.44 -5.10
C ILE A 177 9.71 -22.55 -5.87
N GLY A 178 9.21 -22.93 -7.05
CA GLY A 178 9.86 -23.93 -7.91
C GLY A 178 11.30 -23.56 -8.29
N MET A 179 11.56 -22.29 -8.58
CA MET A 179 12.90 -21.82 -8.95
C MET A 179 13.86 -21.75 -7.75
N ILE A 180 13.42 -21.26 -6.59
CA ILE A 180 14.25 -21.17 -5.38
C ILE A 180 14.56 -22.56 -4.79
N MET A 181 13.74 -23.58 -5.05
CA MET A 181 14.07 -24.96 -4.69
C MET A 181 15.29 -25.49 -5.47
N ILE A 182 15.51 -24.98 -6.69
CA ILE A 182 16.65 -25.38 -7.53
C ILE A 182 17.87 -24.50 -7.24
N TYR A 183 17.64 -23.19 -7.16
CA TYR A 183 18.68 -22.19 -6.91
C TYR A 183 18.20 -21.16 -5.87
N PRO A 184 18.49 -21.38 -4.58
CA PRO A 184 18.02 -20.55 -3.48
C PRO A 184 18.76 -19.21 -3.43
N SER A 185 18.26 -18.19 -4.13
CA SER A 185 18.82 -16.85 -4.12
C SER A 185 17.75 -15.80 -4.45
N ALA A 186 18.01 -14.55 -4.03
CA ALA A 186 17.20 -13.39 -4.41
C ALA A 186 17.19 -13.16 -5.93
N LEU A 187 18.27 -13.52 -6.62
CA LEU A 187 18.35 -13.44 -8.08
C LEU A 187 17.26 -14.28 -8.75
N SER A 188 17.03 -15.51 -8.26
CA SER A 188 15.98 -16.40 -8.76
C SER A 188 14.60 -15.81 -8.62
N VAL A 189 14.33 -15.15 -7.49
CA VAL A 189 13.06 -14.45 -7.24
C VAL A 189 12.83 -13.37 -8.29
N VAL A 190 13.82 -12.50 -8.50
CA VAL A 190 13.70 -11.37 -9.44
C VAL A 190 13.65 -11.85 -10.89
N LEU A 191 14.40 -12.89 -11.24
CA LEU A 191 14.38 -13.47 -12.59
C LEU A 191 12.98 -13.97 -12.95
N VAL A 192 12.35 -14.77 -12.08
CA VAL A 192 10.98 -15.25 -12.31
C VAL A 192 10.00 -14.09 -12.38
N GLN A 193 10.11 -13.09 -11.50
CA GLN A 193 9.26 -11.87 -11.56
C GLN A 193 9.41 -11.18 -12.91
N THR A 194 10.63 -11.04 -13.41
CA THR A 194 10.90 -10.39 -14.70
C THR A 194 10.27 -11.17 -15.85
N ILE A 195 10.43 -12.50 -15.87
CA ILE A 195 9.81 -13.37 -16.89
C ILE A 195 8.28 -13.21 -16.87
N PHE A 196 7.65 -13.28 -15.69
CA PHE A 196 6.20 -13.10 -15.57
C PHE A 196 5.76 -11.72 -16.07
N ASN A 197 6.47 -10.65 -15.72
CA ASN A 197 6.13 -9.31 -16.17
C ASN A 197 6.29 -9.14 -17.69
N VAL A 198 7.34 -9.72 -18.30
CA VAL A 198 7.50 -9.74 -19.75
C VAL A 198 6.32 -10.46 -20.43
N VAL A 199 5.98 -11.67 -19.93
CA VAL A 199 4.83 -12.42 -20.48
C VAL A 199 3.54 -11.63 -20.37
N LEU A 200 3.29 -10.98 -19.23
CA LEU A 200 2.09 -10.17 -19.01
C LEU A 200 2.03 -8.95 -19.92
N VAL A 201 3.16 -8.30 -20.17
CA VAL A 201 3.24 -7.18 -21.11
C VAL A 201 2.91 -7.67 -22.51
N ILE A 202 3.49 -8.79 -22.95
CA ILE A 202 3.16 -9.40 -24.24
C ILE A 202 1.66 -9.70 -24.36
N VAL A 203 1.06 -10.32 -23.32
CA VAL A 203 -0.39 -10.62 -23.30
C VAL A 203 -1.23 -9.35 -23.44
N LYS A 204 -0.88 -8.26 -22.72
CA LYS A 204 -1.58 -6.97 -22.79
C LYS A 204 -1.44 -6.33 -24.17
N VAL A 205 -0.24 -6.33 -24.75
CA VAL A 205 0.03 -5.80 -26.09
C VAL A 205 -0.79 -6.56 -27.14
N LEU A 206 -0.75 -7.90 -27.12
CA LEU A 206 -1.52 -8.75 -28.03
C LEU A 206 -3.04 -8.53 -27.87
N TYR A 207 -3.52 -8.37 -26.64
CA TYR A 207 -4.91 -8.07 -26.38
C TYR A 207 -5.32 -6.71 -26.96
N CYS A 208 -4.53 -5.67 -26.75
CA CYS A 208 -4.78 -4.35 -27.31
C CYS A 208 -4.78 -4.37 -28.85
N HIS A 209 -3.82 -5.06 -29.45
CA HIS A 209 -3.73 -5.17 -30.90
C HIS A 209 -4.89 -5.99 -31.49
N ASN A 210 -5.09 -7.25 -31.02
CA ASN A 210 -6.01 -8.20 -31.65
C ASN A 210 -7.47 -8.02 -31.25
N LYS A 211 -7.75 -7.55 -30.03
CA LYS A 211 -9.14 -7.45 -29.52
C LYS A 211 -9.66 -6.02 -29.49
N LEU A 212 -8.80 -5.04 -29.24
CA LEU A 212 -9.20 -3.63 -29.17
C LEU A 212 -8.87 -2.87 -30.46
N GLY A 213 -8.16 -3.50 -31.41
CA GLY A 213 -7.79 -2.88 -32.67
C GLY A 213 -6.88 -1.66 -32.52
N THR A 214 -6.17 -1.55 -31.39
CA THR A 214 -5.29 -0.42 -31.12
C THR A 214 -4.11 -0.42 -32.09
N ARG A 215 -3.95 0.67 -32.84
CA ARG A 215 -2.83 0.88 -33.75
C ARG A 215 -2.01 2.06 -33.26
N LEU A 216 -0.70 1.90 -33.23
CA LEU A 216 0.24 2.97 -32.90
C LEU A 216 0.61 3.65 -34.22
N VAL A 217 -0.08 4.74 -34.57
CA VAL A 217 0.16 5.50 -35.78
C VAL A 217 0.74 6.86 -35.41
N TYR A 218 1.94 7.14 -35.89
CA TYR A 218 2.57 8.44 -35.66
C TYR A 218 1.91 9.49 -36.57
N ARG A 219 1.19 10.45 -35.96
CA ARG A 219 0.52 11.56 -36.64
C ARG A 219 1.13 12.92 -36.31
N GLY A 220 2.41 12.92 -35.94
CA GLY A 220 3.11 14.13 -35.54
C GLY A 220 3.01 14.40 -34.04
N TRP A 221 3.74 15.44 -33.63
CA TRP A 221 3.84 15.89 -32.22
C TRP A 221 2.82 17.01 -31.97
N ASP A 222 2.11 16.94 -30.84
CA ASP A 222 1.07 17.91 -30.47
C ASP A 222 1.41 18.53 -29.10
N ASN A 223 1.90 19.76 -29.13
CA ASN A 223 2.30 20.48 -27.92
C ASN A 223 1.11 20.83 -27.03
N GLU A 224 -0.11 20.97 -27.56
CA GLU A 224 -1.30 21.26 -26.75
C GLU A 224 -1.64 20.08 -25.83
N ILE A 225 -1.51 18.85 -26.35
CA ILE A 225 -1.72 17.63 -25.57
C ILE A 225 -0.71 17.59 -24.42
N ILE A 226 0.58 17.80 -24.71
CA ILE A 226 1.65 17.79 -23.68
C ILE A 226 1.42 18.87 -22.63
N LEU A 227 1.12 20.10 -23.07
CA LEU A 227 0.91 21.22 -22.16
C LEU A 227 -0.31 20.98 -21.24
N SER A 228 -1.39 20.40 -21.78
CA SER A 228 -2.58 20.08 -21.01
C SER A 228 -2.36 18.92 -20.01
N MET A 229 -1.46 17.97 -20.34
CA MET A 229 -1.08 16.88 -19.45
C MET A 229 -0.13 17.33 -18.32
N ARG A 230 0.74 18.31 -18.60
CA ARG A 230 1.85 18.74 -17.72
C ARG A 230 1.40 19.03 -16.30
N ASN A 231 0.38 19.86 -16.12
CA ASN A 231 -0.03 20.33 -14.78
C ASN A 231 -0.55 19.18 -13.91
N LEU A 232 -1.30 18.25 -14.50
CA LEU A 232 -1.80 17.08 -13.78
C LEU A 232 -0.67 16.12 -13.44
N SER A 233 0.21 15.81 -14.40
CA SER A 233 1.35 14.93 -14.21
C SER A 233 2.32 15.47 -13.17
N LEU A 234 2.63 16.78 -13.20
CA LEU A 234 3.54 17.40 -12.23
C LEU A 234 2.99 17.34 -10.80
N SER A 235 1.69 17.57 -10.63
CA SER A 235 1.05 17.46 -9.31
C SER A 235 1.10 16.03 -8.78
N MET A 236 0.86 15.02 -9.61
CA MET A 236 0.95 13.61 -9.24
C MET A 236 2.39 13.20 -8.93
N PHE A 237 3.37 13.73 -9.67
CA PHE A 237 4.80 13.48 -9.46
C PHE A 237 5.26 13.94 -8.08
N VAL A 238 4.92 15.17 -7.67
CA VAL A 238 5.29 15.69 -6.34
C VAL A 238 4.73 14.81 -5.23
N VAL A 239 3.46 14.40 -5.34
CA VAL A 239 2.85 13.50 -4.35
C VAL A 239 3.56 12.15 -4.32
N ALA A 240 3.88 11.59 -5.50
CA ALA A 240 4.56 10.30 -5.59
C ALA A 240 5.98 10.32 -5.01
N ILE A 241 6.76 11.41 -5.22
CA ILE A 241 8.08 11.56 -4.57
C ILE A 241 7.94 11.49 -3.05
N VAL A 242 7.04 12.30 -2.50
CA VAL A 242 6.87 12.39 -1.05
C VAL A 242 6.46 11.03 -0.47
N ASP A 243 5.58 10.33 -1.16
CA ASP A 243 5.10 9.00 -0.77
C ASP A 243 6.26 7.99 -0.73
N GLN A 244 7.10 7.96 -1.78
CA GLN A 244 8.26 7.07 -1.80
C GLN A 244 9.31 7.44 -0.75
N VAL A 245 9.60 8.74 -0.58
CA VAL A 245 10.53 9.20 0.46
C VAL A 245 10.04 8.76 1.84
N PHE A 246 8.75 8.91 2.12
CA PHE A 246 8.21 8.53 3.42
C PHE A 246 8.30 7.01 3.68
N TRP A 247 7.89 6.17 2.69
CA TRP A 247 7.77 4.73 2.90
C TRP A 247 9.05 3.92 2.65
N GLN A 248 9.98 4.42 1.82
CA GLN A 248 11.16 3.66 1.41
C GLN A 248 12.46 4.14 2.06
N SER A 249 12.50 5.36 2.62
CA SER A 249 13.75 5.94 3.14
C SER A 249 14.38 5.10 4.26
N ASN A 250 13.57 4.53 5.16
CA ASN A 250 14.11 3.72 6.26
C ASN A 250 14.78 2.44 5.76
N GLN A 251 14.23 1.76 4.74
CA GLN A 251 14.87 0.58 4.17
C GLN A 251 16.21 0.94 3.52
N LEU A 252 16.27 2.07 2.82
CA LEU A 252 17.50 2.57 2.21
C LEU A 252 18.55 2.94 3.28
N LEU A 253 18.16 3.74 4.28
CA LEU A 253 19.06 4.16 5.36
C LEU A 253 19.58 2.97 6.18
N LEU A 254 18.73 2.00 6.47
CA LEU A 254 19.13 0.75 7.15
C LEU A 254 20.10 -0.06 6.31
N GLY A 255 19.89 -0.17 5.00
CA GLY A 255 20.81 -0.83 4.10
C GLY A 255 22.17 -0.17 4.05
N MET A 256 22.22 1.17 4.04
CA MET A 256 23.45 1.97 4.03
C MET A 256 24.22 1.91 5.36
N LYS A 257 23.50 1.82 6.50
CA LYS A 257 24.12 1.92 7.85
C LYS A 257 24.31 0.58 8.56
N MET A 258 23.43 -0.38 8.31
CA MET A 258 23.34 -1.62 9.08
C MET A 258 23.31 -2.91 8.24
N GLY A 259 23.22 -2.80 6.91
CA GLY A 259 23.25 -3.93 5.98
C GLY A 259 21.91 -4.63 5.76
N ALA A 260 21.98 -5.74 4.99
CA ALA A 260 20.80 -6.41 4.43
C ALA A 260 19.88 -7.05 5.49
N GLU A 261 20.43 -7.66 6.55
CA GLU A 261 19.63 -8.30 7.59
C GLU A 261 18.71 -7.30 8.32
N SER A 262 19.21 -6.11 8.61
CA SER A 262 18.43 -5.02 9.21
C SER A 262 17.27 -4.60 8.31
N VAL A 263 17.50 -4.55 7.00
CA VAL A 263 16.46 -4.29 6.00
C VAL A 263 15.43 -5.42 5.98
N ALA A 264 15.84 -6.69 6.11
CA ALA A 264 14.93 -7.82 6.18
C ALA A 264 13.97 -7.70 7.36
N ILE A 265 14.49 -7.44 8.56
CA ILE A 265 13.69 -7.27 9.78
C ILE A 265 12.67 -6.13 9.60
N TYR A 266 13.10 -4.97 9.11
CA TYR A 266 12.22 -3.84 8.85
C TYR A 266 11.19 -4.14 7.76
N ALA A 267 11.58 -4.87 6.71
CA ALA A 267 10.70 -5.25 5.62
C ALA A 267 9.60 -6.23 6.05
N ILE A 268 9.89 -7.16 6.98
CA ILE A 268 8.89 -8.05 7.58
C ILE A 268 7.86 -7.24 8.35
N ALA A 269 8.30 -6.29 9.19
CA ALA A 269 7.41 -5.36 9.88
C ALA A 269 6.58 -4.53 8.89
N SER A 270 7.21 -4.08 7.78
CA SER A 270 6.54 -3.33 6.70
C SER A 270 5.37 -4.10 6.11
N GLN A 271 5.51 -5.39 5.94
CA GLN A 271 4.45 -6.23 5.40
C GLN A 271 3.20 -6.22 6.30
N ILE A 272 3.38 -6.19 7.62
CA ILE A 272 2.28 -6.14 8.58
C ILE A 272 1.57 -4.78 8.52
N TYR A 273 2.31 -3.67 8.58
CA TYR A 273 1.67 -2.35 8.59
C TYR A 273 1.05 -1.98 7.23
N ILE A 274 1.57 -2.46 6.10
CA ILE A 274 0.94 -2.28 4.78
C ILE A 274 -0.41 -3.02 4.72
N ASN A 275 -0.48 -4.24 5.22
CA ASN A 275 -1.75 -4.98 5.28
C ASN A 275 -2.75 -4.30 6.24
N TYR A 276 -2.28 -3.81 7.37
CA TYR A 276 -3.08 -3.02 8.31
C TYR A 276 -3.67 -1.76 7.66
N MET A 277 -2.87 -1.03 6.89
CA MET A 277 -3.32 0.12 6.09
C MET A 277 -4.36 -0.28 5.04
N ASN A 278 -4.11 -1.36 4.31
CA ASN A 278 -5.02 -1.82 3.25
C ASN A 278 -6.42 -2.17 3.79
N ILE A 279 -6.50 -2.72 5.01
CA ILE A 279 -7.78 -3.00 5.69
C ILE A 279 -8.53 -1.69 5.96
N ALA A 280 -7.84 -0.65 6.44
CA ALA A 280 -8.46 0.65 6.69
C ALA A 280 -8.93 1.33 5.39
N LEU A 281 -8.10 1.28 4.34
CA LEU A 281 -8.41 1.87 3.03
C LEU A 281 -9.59 1.15 2.34
N ALA A 282 -9.78 -0.14 2.55
CA ALA A 282 -10.93 -0.87 2.04
C ALA A 282 -12.27 -0.30 2.58
N VAL A 283 -12.27 0.22 3.81
CA VAL A 283 -13.46 0.86 4.39
C VAL A 283 -13.65 2.28 3.86
N SER A 284 -12.59 3.09 3.84
CA SER A 284 -12.70 4.52 3.48
C SER A 284 -12.70 4.78 1.97
N GLY A 285 -12.06 3.94 1.17
CA GLY A 285 -11.88 4.15 -0.27
C GLY A 285 -13.18 4.20 -1.08
N THR A 286 -14.28 3.65 -0.56
CA THR A 286 -15.60 3.67 -1.20
C THR A 286 -16.41 4.93 -0.92
N LEU A 287 -15.94 5.81 -0.04
CA LEU A 287 -16.72 6.95 0.45
C LEU A 287 -16.59 8.22 -0.38
N LEU A 288 -15.54 8.34 -1.19
CA LEU A 288 -15.26 9.56 -1.96
C LEU A 288 -16.44 9.99 -2.86
N PRO A 289 -17.11 9.12 -3.62
CA PRO A 289 -18.27 9.52 -4.42
C PRO A 289 -19.41 10.09 -3.58
N LYS A 290 -19.71 9.47 -2.42
CA LYS A 290 -20.72 9.95 -1.48
C LYS A 290 -20.36 11.33 -0.92
N ILE A 291 -19.14 11.53 -0.50
CA ILE A 291 -18.64 12.79 0.06
C ILE A 291 -18.65 13.88 -1.01
N THR A 292 -18.28 13.57 -2.26
CA THR A 292 -18.35 14.50 -3.38
C THR A 292 -19.80 14.94 -3.63
N ALA A 293 -20.76 14.00 -3.59
CA ALA A 293 -22.19 14.36 -3.68
C ALA A 293 -22.64 15.27 -2.53
N MET A 294 -22.20 15.01 -1.30
CA MET A 294 -22.50 15.87 -0.14
C MET A 294 -21.94 17.30 -0.31
N VAL A 295 -20.70 17.43 -0.83
CA VAL A 295 -20.11 18.73 -1.14
C VAL A 295 -20.90 19.46 -2.23
N THR A 296 -21.27 18.75 -3.31
CA THR A 296 -22.07 19.31 -4.42
C THR A 296 -23.45 19.78 -3.95
N ASN A 297 -24.09 19.00 -3.08
CA ASN A 297 -25.39 19.33 -2.49
C ASN A 297 -25.31 20.37 -1.35
N ARG A 298 -24.13 20.91 -1.05
CA ARG A 298 -23.89 21.90 0.01
C ARG A 298 -24.42 21.42 1.37
N CYS A 299 -24.23 20.14 1.70
CA CYS A 299 -24.57 19.60 3.01
C CYS A 299 -23.92 20.42 4.14
N SER A 300 -24.52 20.40 5.31
CA SER A 300 -24.06 21.18 6.47
C SER A 300 -22.77 20.59 7.09
N ASP A 301 -22.05 21.39 7.87
CA ASP A 301 -20.83 20.91 8.56
C ASP A 301 -21.18 19.83 9.60
N GLU A 302 -22.41 19.82 10.17
CA GLU A 302 -22.88 18.78 11.08
C GLU A 302 -23.05 17.42 10.38
N GLU A 303 -23.49 17.41 9.12
CA GLU A 303 -23.59 16.18 8.32
C GLU A 303 -22.21 15.60 8.02
N PHE A 304 -21.23 16.45 7.69
CA PHE A 304 -19.84 16.02 7.54
C PHE A 304 -19.26 15.51 8.86
N GLN A 305 -19.52 16.19 9.97
CA GLN A 305 -19.10 15.76 11.31
C GLN A 305 -19.71 14.40 11.68
N SER A 306 -21.00 14.21 11.42
CA SER A 306 -21.69 12.94 11.67
C SER A 306 -21.08 11.80 10.87
N LEU A 307 -20.78 12.02 9.58
CA LEU A 307 -20.13 11.03 8.73
C LEU A 307 -18.70 10.73 9.22
N PHE A 308 -17.91 11.77 9.55
CA PHE A 308 -16.56 11.66 10.04
C PHE A 308 -16.50 10.81 11.32
N LEU A 309 -17.38 11.12 12.30
CA LEU A 309 -17.47 10.37 13.54
C LEU A 309 -17.92 8.93 13.32
N LYS A 310 -18.96 8.73 12.52
CA LYS A 310 -19.52 7.41 12.23
C LYS A 310 -18.49 6.45 11.62
N ILE A 311 -17.78 6.90 10.61
CA ILE A 311 -16.79 6.06 9.93
C ILE A 311 -15.54 5.90 10.78
N GLY A 312 -15.09 6.97 11.45
CA GLY A 312 -13.95 6.91 12.37
C GLY A 312 -14.16 5.89 13.50
N ARG A 313 -15.36 5.81 14.09
CA ARG A 313 -15.72 4.79 15.09
C ARG A 313 -15.68 3.38 14.52
N LEU A 314 -16.23 3.16 13.30
CA LEU A 314 -16.21 1.86 12.64
C LEU A 314 -14.76 1.41 12.32
N GLN A 315 -13.94 2.33 11.82
CA GLN A 315 -12.52 2.06 11.59
C GLN A 315 -11.78 1.79 12.88
N PHE A 316 -12.07 2.54 13.95
CA PHE A 316 -11.47 2.31 15.26
C PHE A 316 -11.77 0.91 15.80
N TYR A 317 -13.02 0.43 15.75
CA TYR A 317 -13.32 -0.95 16.20
C TYR A 317 -12.50 -1.99 15.49
N LEU A 318 -12.34 -1.86 14.17
CA LEU A 318 -11.59 -2.83 13.36
C LEU A 318 -10.09 -2.73 13.63
N LEU A 319 -9.55 -1.52 13.57
CA LEU A 319 -8.10 -1.29 13.70
C LEU A 319 -7.61 -1.52 15.12
N SER A 320 -8.38 -1.11 16.14
CA SER A 320 -8.00 -1.36 17.53
C SER A 320 -8.08 -2.82 17.93
N LEU A 321 -8.98 -3.62 17.33
CA LEU A 321 -8.95 -5.07 17.50
C LEU A 321 -7.64 -5.66 16.96
N ILE A 322 -7.20 -5.26 15.76
CA ILE A 322 -5.97 -5.77 15.15
C ILE A 322 -4.75 -5.31 15.97
N LEU A 323 -4.70 -4.03 16.34
CA LEU A 323 -3.62 -3.47 17.16
C LEU A 323 -3.53 -4.16 18.52
N SER A 324 -4.64 -4.26 19.25
CA SER A 324 -4.69 -4.90 20.55
C SER A 324 -4.42 -6.41 20.47
N GLY A 325 -4.94 -7.06 19.46
CA GLY A 325 -4.63 -8.47 19.15
C GLY A 325 -3.14 -8.67 18.86
N PHE A 326 -2.50 -7.76 18.12
CA PHE A 326 -1.07 -7.82 17.86
C PHE A 326 -0.24 -7.56 19.13
N ILE A 327 -0.69 -6.67 20.02
CA ILE A 327 -0.04 -6.47 21.34
C ILE A 327 -0.07 -7.77 22.14
N VAL A 328 -1.20 -8.48 22.15
CA VAL A 328 -1.39 -9.68 23.00
C VAL A 328 -0.76 -10.93 22.38
N PHE A 329 -0.92 -11.13 21.08
CA PHE A 329 -0.54 -12.37 20.39
C PHE A 329 0.66 -12.22 19.44
N GLY A 330 1.22 -11.01 19.29
CA GLY A 330 2.19 -10.69 18.25
C GLY A 330 3.47 -11.54 18.33
N HIS A 331 4.00 -11.82 19.50
CA HIS A 331 5.17 -12.69 19.65
C HIS A 331 4.89 -14.11 19.16
N SER A 332 3.78 -14.72 19.62
CA SER A 332 3.42 -16.08 19.16
C SER A 332 3.02 -16.10 17.68
N PHE A 333 2.38 -15.03 17.18
CA PHE A 333 2.11 -14.90 15.74
C PHE A 333 3.41 -14.88 14.94
N LEU A 334 4.39 -14.08 15.34
CA LEU A 334 5.69 -13.99 14.65
C LEU A 334 6.46 -15.31 14.72
N HIS A 335 6.45 -16.00 15.87
CA HIS A 335 7.04 -17.31 16.01
C HIS A 335 6.53 -18.31 14.95
N TYR A 336 5.21 -18.40 14.76
CA TYR A 336 4.62 -19.28 13.73
C TYR A 336 4.76 -18.72 12.32
N TRP A 337 4.84 -17.41 12.14
CA TRP A 337 4.85 -16.80 10.81
C TRP A 337 6.24 -16.74 10.20
N VAL A 338 7.24 -16.27 10.92
CA VAL A 338 8.61 -16.06 10.42
C VAL A 338 9.67 -16.84 11.20
N GLY A 339 9.30 -17.51 12.29
CA GLY A 339 10.20 -18.25 13.15
C GLY A 339 10.77 -17.42 14.31
N ASP A 340 11.73 -18.03 15.02
CA ASP A 340 12.40 -17.39 16.15
C ASP A 340 13.47 -16.38 15.70
N GLY A 341 13.83 -15.45 16.58
CA GLY A 341 14.86 -14.42 16.29
C GLY A 341 14.32 -13.14 15.66
N PHE A 342 13.01 -12.99 15.52
CA PHE A 342 12.37 -11.81 14.94
C PHE A 342 11.65 -10.92 15.97
N ASP A 343 12.09 -10.91 17.23
CA ASP A 343 11.47 -10.10 18.30
C ASP A 343 11.46 -8.60 17.99
N LEU A 344 12.48 -8.10 17.28
CA LEU A 344 12.53 -6.71 16.85
C LEU A 344 11.37 -6.36 15.90
N VAL A 345 10.88 -7.30 15.10
CA VAL A 345 9.72 -7.09 14.21
C VAL A 345 8.49 -6.70 15.02
N TYR A 346 8.28 -7.31 16.19
CA TYR A 346 7.18 -6.96 17.08
C TYR A 346 7.23 -5.49 17.51
N ILE A 347 8.38 -5.05 18.01
CA ILE A 347 8.58 -3.66 18.49
C ILE A 347 8.43 -2.67 17.33
N ILE A 348 9.10 -2.92 16.20
CA ILE A 348 9.05 -2.07 15.00
C ILE A 348 7.61 -1.93 14.50
N THR A 349 6.89 -3.04 14.42
CA THR A 349 5.50 -3.04 13.99
C THR A 349 4.64 -2.17 14.91
N LEU A 350 4.74 -2.32 16.22
CA LEU A 350 3.97 -1.52 17.19
C LEU A 350 4.29 -0.04 17.10
N LEU A 351 5.57 0.33 16.97
CA LEU A 351 6.02 1.71 16.85
C LEU A 351 5.45 2.41 15.59
N ILE A 352 5.07 1.64 14.58
CA ILE A 352 4.48 2.17 13.34
C ILE A 352 2.95 2.09 13.38
N ILE A 353 2.34 0.92 13.69
CA ILE A 353 0.89 0.76 13.58
C ILE A 353 0.11 1.54 14.63
N ALA A 354 0.65 1.74 15.84
CA ALA A 354 -0.06 2.50 16.87
C ALA A 354 -0.23 3.99 16.48
N PRO A 355 0.83 4.74 16.09
CA PRO A 355 0.66 6.08 15.52
C PRO A 355 -0.16 6.10 14.24
N PHE A 356 0.00 5.10 13.38
CA PHE A 356 -0.70 5.03 12.10
C PHE A 356 -2.21 4.85 12.29
N THR A 357 -2.65 4.21 13.37
CA THR A 357 -4.07 4.11 13.73
C THR A 357 -4.71 5.50 13.83
N ILE A 358 -3.99 6.50 14.36
CA ILE A 358 -4.46 7.89 14.48
C ILE A 358 -4.82 8.47 13.11
N ASP A 359 -3.97 8.27 12.12
CA ASP A 359 -4.22 8.73 10.73
C ASP A 359 -5.36 7.95 10.07
N LEU A 360 -5.32 6.63 10.19
CA LEU A 360 -6.25 5.74 9.48
C LEU A 360 -7.70 5.91 9.92
N ILE A 361 -7.98 6.14 11.20
CA ILE A 361 -9.36 6.38 11.68
C ILE A 361 -9.93 7.73 11.21
N GLN A 362 -9.09 8.62 10.68
CA GLN A 362 -9.45 9.94 10.17
C GLN A 362 -9.45 10.01 8.63
N ASN A 363 -9.30 8.88 7.93
CA ASN A 363 -9.22 8.86 6.46
C ASN A 363 -10.41 9.52 5.74
N VAL A 364 -11.58 9.61 6.39
CA VAL A 364 -12.73 10.37 5.87
C VAL A 364 -12.39 11.86 5.71
N GLY A 365 -11.57 12.42 6.60
CA GLY A 365 -11.09 13.80 6.50
C GLY A 365 -10.34 14.05 5.19
N LEU A 366 -9.49 13.09 4.76
CA LEU A 366 -8.79 13.18 3.49
C LEU A 366 -9.76 13.17 2.29
N ALA A 367 -10.79 12.34 2.33
CA ALA A 367 -11.80 12.29 1.29
C ALA A 367 -12.63 13.59 1.23
N ILE A 368 -12.93 14.22 2.39
CA ILE A 368 -13.56 15.54 2.43
C ILE A 368 -12.63 16.61 1.84
N MET A 369 -11.33 16.58 2.14
CA MET A 369 -10.35 17.51 1.56
C MET A 369 -10.27 17.37 0.03
N GLN A 370 -10.29 16.13 -0.48
CA GLN A 370 -10.31 15.88 -1.92
C GLN A 370 -11.57 16.43 -2.58
N ALA A 371 -12.74 16.19 -1.98
CA ALA A 371 -14.02 16.66 -2.51
C ALA A 371 -14.14 18.19 -2.46
N ARG A 372 -13.60 18.84 -1.42
CA ARG A 372 -13.55 20.30 -1.27
C ARG A 372 -12.40 20.96 -2.05
N ASN A 373 -11.57 20.18 -2.78
CA ASN A 373 -10.40 20.64 -3.55
C ASN A 373 -9.33 21.38 -2.72
N VAL A 374 -9.16 21.01 -1.45
CA VAL A 374 -8.14 21.57 -0.53
C VAL A 374 -7.05 20.55 -0.18
N TYR A 375 -6.88 19.53 -1.00
CA TYR A 375 -5.95 18.42 -0.75
C TYR A 375 -4.47 18.83 -0.78
N HIS A 376 -4.15 20.00 -1.38
CA HIS A 376 -2.79 20.57 -1.39
C HIS A 376 -2.21 20.76 0.01
N VAL A 377 -3.04 21.07 1.02
CA VAL A 377 -2.60 21.22 2.42
C VAL A 377 -2.04 19.89 2.94
N ARG A 378 -2.74 18.79 2.65
CA ARG A 378 -2.26 17.43 2.99
C ARG A 378 -0.89 17.15 2.35
N ALA A 379 -0.70 17.55 1.09
CA ALA A 379 0.57 17.36 0.40
C ALA A 379 1.72 18.09 1.10
N VAL A 380 1.50 19.35 1.52
CA VAL A 380 2.50 20.14 2.27
C VAL A 380 2.83 19.47 3.61
N VAL A 381 1.81 19.08 4.39
CA VAL A 381 2.02 18.39 5.68
C VAL A 381 2.78 17.08 5.46
N TYR A 382 2.47 16.35 4.40
CA TYR A 382 3.12 15.07 4.11
C TYR A 382 4.59 15.24 3.71
N VAL A 383 4.95 16.32 2.98
CA VAL A 383 6.35 16.71 2.74
C VAL A 383 7.08 16.96 4.06
N LEU A 384 6.48 17.74 4.97
CA LEU A 384 7.08 18.01 6.28
C LEU A 384 7.28 16.72 7.09
N VAL A 385 6.27 15.85 7.13
CA VAL A 385 6.32 14.56 7.81
C VAL A 385 7.41 13.65 7.21
N GLY A 386 7.48 13.57 5.88
CA GLY A 386 8.50 12.78 5.19
C GLY A 386 9.91 13.28 5.44
N THR A 387 10.11 14.60 5.37
CA THR A 387 11.41 15.22 5.68
C THR A 387 11.80 14.98 7.13
N LEU A 388 10.89 15.19 8.07
CA LEU A 388 11.12 14.94 9.48
C LEU A 388 11.47 13.46 9.73
N ASN A 389 10.74 12.53 9.12
CA ASN A 389 11.03 11.09 9.22
C ASN A 389 12.46 10.78 8.76
N VAL A 390 12.88 11.27 7.59
CA VAL A 390 14.22 11.01 7.07
C VAL A 390 15.31 11.59 7.99
N VAL A 391 15.13 12.83 8.44
CA VAL A 391 16.09 13.49 9.33
C VAL A 391 16.21 12.75 10.67
N LEU A 392 15.09 12.44 11.31
CA LEU A 392 15.10 11.70 12.56
C LEU A 392 15.67 10.29 12.38
N ALA A 393 15.27 9.58 11.33
CA ALA A 393 15.76 8.24 11.05
C ALA A 393 17.27 8.23 10.82
N TYR A 394 17.81 9.24 10.09
CA TYR A 394 19.24 9.35 9.85
C TYR A 394 20.06 9.37 11.14
N PHE A 395 19.64 10.14 12.16
CA PHE A 395 20.34 10.21 13.46
C PHE A 395 19.95 9.06 14.40
N TRP A 396 18.70 8.65 14.41
CA TRP A 396 18.23 7.66 15.37
C TRP A 396 18.59 6.22 15.01
N ILE A 397 18.85 5.93 13.74
CA ILE A 397 19.41 4.63 13.35
C ILE A 397 20.81 4.45 13.92
N ASP A 398 21.64 5.49 13.96
CA ASP A 398 22.97 5.40 14.57
C ASP A 398 22.91 5.19 16.11
N ALA A 399 21.91 5.78 16.77
CA ALA A 399 21.76 5.70 18.23
C ALA A 399 21.01 4.47 18.72
N TYR A 400 19.96 4.05 17.98
CA TYR A 400 18.98 3.04 18.42
C TYR A 400 18.80 1.90 17.41
N GLY A 401 19.62 1.82 16.38
CA GLY A 401 19.53 0.79 15.35
C GLY A 401 18.22 0.82 14.59
N ILE A 402 17.72 -0.37 14.24
CA ILE A 402 16.48 -0.55 13.43
C ILE A 402 15.26 0.09 14.14
N VAL A 403 15.21 0.02 15.45
CA VAL A 403 14.13 0.59 16.28
C VAL A 403 14.09 2.11 16.12
N GLY A 404 15.25 2.76 15.98
CA GLY A 404 15.35 4.20 15.73
C GLY A 404 14.64 4.65 14.45
N GLY A 405 14.78 3.88 13.36
CA GLY A 405 14.07 4.15 12.10
C GLY A 405 12.54 4.04 12.25
N ALA A 406 12.07 3.02 12.98
CA ALA A 406 10.63 2.85 13.24
C ALA A 406 10.07 3.95 14.16
N ALA A 407 10.81 4.32 15.21
CA ALA A 407 10.43 5.38 16.14
C ALA A 407 10.37 6.74 15.42
N ALA A 408 11.31 7.02 14.50
CA ALA A 408 11.30 8.21 13.65
C ALA A 408 10.02 8.29 12.80
N THR A 409 9.62 7.18 12.18
CA THR A 409 8.37 7.09 11.41
C THR A 409 7.16 7.35 12.32
N GLY A 410 7.07 6.65 13.44
CA GLY A 410 5.96 6.79 14.38
C GLY A 410 5.81 8.22 14.91
N LEU A 411 6.93 8.84 15.36
CA LEU A 411 6.90 10.22 15.84
C LEU A 411 6.50 11.21 14.75
N SER A 412 7.04 11.07 13.54
CA SER A 412 6.69 11.93 12.41
C SER A 412 5.21 11.84 12.06
N MET A 413 4.61 10.65 12.14
CA MET A 413 3.17 10.44 11.97
C MET A 413 2.35 11.14 13.06
N VAL A 414 2.74 11.00 14.33
CA VAL A 414 2.04 11.66 15.44
C VAL A 414 2.07 13.17 15.28
N LEU A 415 3.22 13.74 14.95
CA LEU A 415 3.35 15.18 14.78
C LEU A 415 2.58 15.70 13.56
N GLY A 416 2.71 15.03 12.41
CA GLY A 416 2.04 15.46 11.18
C GLY A 416 0.54 15.16 11.20
N ASN A 417 0.20 13.89 11.26
CA ASN A 417 -1.19 13.44 11.13
C ASN A 417 -1.97 13.56 12.45
N GLY A 418 -1.29 13.33 13.59
CA GLY A 418 -1.89 13.46 14.90
C GLY A 418 -2.06 14.91 15.37
N LEU A 419 -1.10 15.80 15.13
CA LEU A 419 -1.20 17.19 15.60
C LEU A 419 -1.59 18.15 14.46
N ILE A 420 -0.75 18.28 13.44
CA ILE A 420 -0.95 19.34 12.41
C ILE A 420 -2.27 19.13 11.68
N MET A 421 -2.57 17.91 11.24
CA MET A 421 -3.84 17.64 10.53
C MET A 421 -5.06 17.80 11.42
N ASN A 422 -4.99 17.43 12.71
CA ASN A 422 -6.10 17.64 13.64
C ASN A 422 -6.39 19.15 13.87
N VAL A 423 -5.33 19.97 13.98
CA VAL A 423 -5.49 21.43 14.05
C VAL A 423 -6.15 21.98 12.78
N TYR A 424 -5.73 21.48 11.61
CA TYR A 424 -6.33 21.87 10.34
C TYR A 424 -7.80 21.45 10.23
N TYR A 425 -8.14 20.23 10.59
CA TYR A 425 -9.52 19.73 10.62
C TYR A 425 -10.39 20.58 11.57
N GLN A 426 -9.89 20.91 12.77
CA GLN A 426 -10.62 21.69 13.75
C GLN A 426 -10.83 23.15 13.29
N ARG A 427 -9.75 23.83 12.84
CA ARG A 427 -9.80 25.28 12.57
C ARG A 427 -10.33 25.60 11.18
N THR A 428 -9.90 24.88 10.16
CA THR A 428 -10.18 25.22 8.77
C THR A 428 -11.38 24.45 8.22
N MET A 429 -11.47 23.17 8.51
CA MET A 429 -12.58 22.35 8.02
C MET A 429 -13.81 22.36 8.93
N LYS A 430 -13.70 23.02 10.10
CA LYS A 430 -14.77 23.15 11.11
C LYS A 430 -15.29 21.80 11.62
N LEU A 431 -14.47 20.76 11.57
CA LEU A 431 -14.80 19.47 12.16
C LEU A 431 -14.49 19.52 13.67
N ASN A 432 -15.42 19.09 14.51
CA ASN A 432 -15.22 19.05 15.95
C ASN A 432 -14.34 17.86 16.35
N ILE A 433 -13.02 18.07 16.23
CA ILE A 433 -11.99 17.05 16.51
C ILE A 433 -11.92 16.72 18.01
N ILE A 434 -12.19 17.68 18.87
CA ILE A 434 -12.22 17.44 20.33
C ILE A 434 -13.32 16.43 20.67
N HIS A 435 -14.52 16.61 20.11
CA HIS A 435 -15.61 15.66 20.29
C HIS A 435 -15.27 14.28 19.69
N PHE A 436 -14.63 14.25 18.50
CA PHE A 436 -14.19 13.01 17.88
C PHE A 436 -13.24 12.23 18.81
N TRP A 437 -12.20 12.86 19.33
CA TRP A 437 -11.23 12.20 20.22
C TRP A 437 -11.83 11.80 21.56
N LYS A 438 -12.78 12.57 22.10
CA LYS A 438 -13.52 12.18 23.30
C LYS A 438 -14.28 10.86 23.07
N GLU A 439 -14.95 10.71 21.95
CA GLU A 439 -15.63 9.48 21.59
C GLU A 439 -14.65 8.32 21.35
N ILE A 440 -13.56 8.54 20.61
CA ILE A 440 -12.53 7.50 20.41
C ILE A 440 -11.89 7.07 21.73
N PHE A 441 -11.61 8.02 22.63
CA PHE A 441 -11.08 7.71 23.96
C PHE A 441 -12.05 6.84 24.76
N ARG A 442 -13.35 7.11 24.71
CA ARG A 442 -14.35 6.27 25.35
C ARG A 442 -14.32 4.83 24.82
N LEU A 443 -14.18 4.67 23.50
CA LEU A 443 -14.06 3.36 22.86
C LEU A 443 -12.78 2.65 23.25
N SER A 444 -11.68 3.39 23.41
CA SER A 444 -10.37 2.84 23.74
C SER A 444 -10.30 2.25 25.14
N LEU A 445 -11.15 2.69 26.07
CA LEU A 445 -11.19 2.14 27.43
C LEU A 445 -11.51 0.63 27.43
N VAL A 446 -12.49 0.20 26.63
CA VAL A 446 -12.79 -1.23 26.47
C VAL A 446 -11.63 -1.97 25.83
N THR A 447 -11.03 -1.37 24.79
CA THR A 447 -9.85 -1.97 24.14
C THR A 447 -8.70 -2.15 25.13
N ILE A 448 -8.40 -1.14 25.94
CA ILE A 448 -7.33 -1.21 26.96
C ILE A 448 -7.62 -2.31 27.99
N VAL A 449 -8.86 -2.40 28.51
CA VAL A 449 -9.24 -3.43 29.49
C VAL A 449 -9.11 -4.84 28.90
N VAL A 450 -9.59 -5.03 27.67
CA VAL A 450 -9.49 -6.35 27.00
C VAL A 450 -8.02 -6.70 26.70
N THR A 451 -7.22 -5.72 26.32
CA THR A 451 -5.78 -5.92 26.08
C THR A 451 -5.05 -6.29 27.37
N ALA A 452 -5.31 -5.56 28.47
CA ALA A 452 -4.72 -5.84 29.76
C ALA A 452 -5.12 -7.24 30.29
N ALA A 453 -6.40 -7.61 30.16
CA ALA A 453 -6.86 -8.95 30.48
C ALA A 453 -6.19 -10.03 29.62
N GLY A 454 -6.03 -9.78 28.31
CA GLY A 454 -5.29 -10.66 27.41
C GLY A 454 -3.85 -10.86 27.84
N LEU A 455 -3.12 -9.77 28.10
CA LEU A 455 -1.73 -9.83 28.57
C LEU A 455 -1.58 -10.53 29.92
N TYR A 456 -2.59 -10.44 30.80
CA TYR A 456 -2.60 -11.15 32.07
C TYR A 456 -2.86 -12.65 31.92
N ILE A 457 -3.75 -13.03 30.99
CA ILE A 457 -4.17 -14.44 30.81
C ILE A 457 -3.20 -15.24 29.93
N ILE A 458 -2.60 -14.61 28.91
CA ILE A 458 -1.72 -15.26 27.94
C ILE A 458 -0.56 -16.03 28.57
N PRO A 459 0.17 -15.55 29.59
CA PRO A 459 1.27 -16.29 30.23
C PRO A 459 0.86 -17.65 30.82
N TYR A 460 -0.44 -17.87 31.07
CA TYR A 460 -0.97 -19.15 31.56
C TYR A 460 -1.37 -20.11 30.45
N ILE A 461 -1.32 -19.66 29.19
CA ILE A 461 -1.67 -20.43 27.99
C ILE A 461 -0.40 -20.60 27.17
N ASP A 462 0.07 -21.83 26.99
CA ASP A 462 1.19 -22.09 26.10
C ASP A 462 0.73 -21.99 24.63
N LEU A 463 0.79 -20.75 24.10
CA LEU A 463 0.38 -20.43 22.73
C LEU A 463 1.32 -21.05 21.70
N ASN A 464 2.59 -21.32 22.06
CA ASN A 464 3.59 -21.87 21.15
C ASN A 464 3.51 -23.41 21.04
N LYS A 465 2.64 -24.05 21.85
CA LYS A 465 2.41 -25.48 21.78
C LYS A 465 1.73 -25.93 20.47
N SER A 466 0.82 -25.10 19.93
CA SER A 466 0.10 -25.44 18.69
C SER A 466 -0.51 -24.19 18.06
N ILE A 467 -0.39 -24.08 16.74
CA ILE A 467 -1.02 -23.01 15.95
C ILE A 467 -2.56 -22.96 16.14
N TYR A 468 -3.20 -24.13 16.41
CA TYR A 468 -4.63 -24.19 16.68
C TYR A 468 -5.00 -23.48 17.98
N ILE A 469 -4.16 -23.60 19.03
CA ILE A 469 -4.35 -22.89 20.30
C ILE A 469 -4.27 -21.40 20.07
N LEU A 470 -3.28 -20.93 19.31
CA LEU A 470 -3.14 -19.52 18.95
C LEU A 470 -4.39 -19.01 18.20
N ILE A 471 -4.83 -19.72 17.15
CA ILE A 471 -6.00 -19.31 16.36
C ILE A 471 -7.27 -19.28 17.22
N ILE A 472 -7.51 -20.29 18.05
CA ILE A 472 -8.69 -20.34 18.93
C ILE A 472 -8.62 -19.18 19.94
N SER A 473 -7.46 -18.91 20.54
CA SER A 473 -7.27 -17.80 21.49
C SER A 473 -7.53 -16.45 20.83
N MET A 474 -7.04 -16.23 19.59
CA MET A 474 -7.33 -15.03 18.80
C MET A 474 -8.84 -14.88 18.52
N LEU A 475 -9.52 -15.96 18.16
CA LEU A 475 -10.97 -15.94 17.90
C LEU A 475 -11.77 -15.64 19.17
N VAL A 476 -11.42 -16.25 20.30
CA VAL A 476 -12.02 -15.98 21.61
C VAL A 476 -11.81 -14.53 22.00
N TYR A 477 -10.58 -14.03 21.85
CA TYR A 477 -10.25 -12.61 22.11
C TYR A 477 -11.11 -11.67 21.27
N ALA A 478 -11.20 -11.91 19.95
CA ALA A 478 -12.01 -11.12 19.05
C ALA A 478 -13.50 -11.16 19.43
N PHE A 479 -14.00 -12.33 19.83
CA PHE A 479 -15.38 -12.48 20.28
C PHE A 479 -15.67 -11.69 21.57
N ILE A 480 -14.79 -11.79 22.57
CA ILE A 480 -14.87 -11.02 23.82
C ILE A 480 -14.79 -9.52 23.53
N TYR A 481 -13.84 -9.10 22.71
CA TYR A 481 -13.66 -7.70 22.31
C TYR A 481 -14.95 -7.15 21.67
N PHE A 482 -15.47 -7.80 20.62
CA PHE A 482 -16.69 -7.33 19.96
C PHE A 482 -17.92 -7.43 20.86
N GLY A 483 -18.02 -8.45 21.70
CA GLY A 483 -19.09 -8.60 22.67
C GLY A 483 -19.14 -7.43 23.65
N LEU A 484 -18.01 -7.08 24.24
CA LEU A 484 -17.90 -5.96 25.18
C LEU A 484 -18.15 -4.61 24.49
N GLN A 485 -17.54 -4.38 23.31
CA GLN A 485 -17.80 -3.17 22.52
C GLN A 485 -19.29 -3.02 22.18
N ARG A 486 -19.96 -4.10 21.80
CA ARG A 486 -21.40 -4.09 21.49
C ARG A 486 -22.25 -3.73 22.70
N VAL A 487 -21.94 -4.26 23.87
CA VAL A 487 -22.71 -4.02 25.09
C VAL A 487 -22.52 -2.59 25.60
N ILE A 488 -21.26 -2.12 25.64
CA ILE A 488 -20.87 -0.87 26.32
C ILE A 488 -20.95 0.34 25.38
N ASN A 489 -20.47 0.20 24.14
CA ASN A 489 -20.15 1.35 23.31
C ASN A 489 -20.99 1.49 22.04
N PHE A 490 -21.61 0.40 21.51
CA PHE A 490 -22.33 0.49 20.24
C PHE A 490 -23.55 1.41 20.35
N ASN A 491 -23.61 2.36 19.44
CA ASN A 491 -24.77 3.20 19.23
C ASN A 491 -25.86 2.44 18.40
N THR A 492 -27.03 3.06 18.22
CA THR A 492 -28.18 2.45 17.52
C THR A 492 -27.83 1.96 16.12
N TYR A 493 -27.05 2.77 15.37
CA TYR A 493 -26.63 2.42 14.02
C TYR A 493 -25.67 1.21 14.01
N GLU A 494 -24.68 1.21 14.90
CA GLU A 494 -23.68 0.14 15.01
C GLU A 494 -24.35 -1.19 15.45
N ARG A 495 -25.32 -1.12 16.33
CA ARG A 495 -26.17 -2.29 16.71
C ARG A 495 -26.95 -2.83 15.52
N GLN A 496 -27.61 -1.96 14.76
CA GLN A 496 -28.36 -2.37 13.55
C GLN A 496 -27.41 -3.00 12.50
N LEU A 497 -26.23 -2.44 12.29
CA LEU A 497 -25.22 -2.99 11.38
C LEU A 497 -24.77 -4.39 11.86
N SER A 498 -24.43 -4.52 13.14
CA SER A 498 -24.05 -5.79 13.76
C SER A 498 -25.18 -6.83 13.65
N ASP A 499 -26.42 -6.44 13.92
CA ASP A 499 -27.58 -7.33 13.79
C ASP A 499 -27.79 -7.79 12.34
N SER A 500 -27.61 -6.91 11.37
CA SER A 500 -27.72 -7.26 9.95
C SER A 500 -26.69 -8.29 9.51
N VAL A 501 -25.46 -8.21 10.04
CA VAL A 501 -24.40 -9.19 9.80
C VAL A 501 -24.72 -10.52 10.46
N LEU A 502 -25.18 -10.51 11.73
CA LEU A 502 -25.56 -11.73 12.45
C LEU A 502 -26.73 -12.47 11.80
N VAL A 503 -27.73 -11.73 11.28
CA VAL A 503 -28.84 -12.31 10.51
C VAL A 503 -28.36 -12.95 9.22
N LYS A 504 -27.46 -12.29 8.47
CA LYS A 504 -26.88 -12.85 7.25
C LYS A 504 -26.05 -14.12 7.52
N LEU A 505 -25.36 -14.18 8.64
CA LEU A 505 -24.61 -15.36 9.08
C LEU A 505 -25.51 -16.44 9.70
N ARG A 506 -26.86 -16.26 9.72
CA ARG A 506 -27.85 -17.14 10.37
C ARG A 506 -27.61 -17.36 11.87
N LEU A 507 -26.86 -16.48 12.52
CA LEU A 507 -26.60 -16.57 13.97
C LEU A 507 -27.68 -15.84 14.80
N LYS A 508 -28.55 -15.06 14.16
CA LYS A 508 -29.71 -14.41 14.77
C LYS A 508 -30.93 -14.63 13.88
N LYS A 509 -32.08 -15.06 14.46
CA LYS A 509 -33.36 -15.11 13.75
C LYS A 509 -33.79 -13.66 13.39
N ARG A 510 -34.48 -13.50 12.26
CA ARG A 510 -35.07 -12.23 11.82
C ARG A 510 -35.96 -11.59 12.86
#